data_7f88d1e415b9d08a42944c25375870c3
#
_entry.id   7f88d1e415b9d08a42944c25375870c3
#
_cell.length_a   1.000
_cell.length_b   1.000
_cell.length_c   1.000
_cell.angle_alpha   90.00
_cell.angle_beta   90.00
_cell.angle_gamma   90.00
#
_symmetry.space_group_name_H-M   'P 1'
#
loop_
_entity.id
_entity.type
_entity.pdbx_description
1 polymer ?
#
loop_
_entity_poly.entity_id
_entity_poly.type
_entity_poly.pdbx_seq_one_letter_code
_entity_poly.pdbx_strand_id
1 'polypeptide(L)' 'MSEVKVNKLSPRSGTTVTIGDSGDTVNIVGTLQNNGS' A
#
# COMPACT_ATOMS: atom_id res chain seq x y z
N MET A 1 0.44 17.91 -8.97
CA MET A 1 -0.09 16.63 -8.53
C MET A 1 0.76 16.04 -7.44
N SER A 2 0.12 15.31 -6.56
CA SER A 2 0.81 14.79 -5.39
C SER A 2 1.17 13.32 -5.59
N GLU A 3 2.41 13.00 -5.33
CA GLU A 3 2.92 11.66 -5.55
C GLU A 3 3.95 11.35 -4.48
N VAL A 4 3.90 10.14 -3.95
CA VAL A 4 4.90 9.67 -3.00
C VAL A 4 5.72 8.60 -3.68
N LYS A 5 7.02 8.81 -3.79
CA LYS A 5 7.93 7.89 -4.46
C LYS A 5 8.86 7.28 -3.43
N VAL A 6 8.58 6.06 -3.05
CA VAL A 6 9.38 5.34 -2.05
C VAL A 6 9.58 3.92 -2.52
N ASN A 7 10.62 3.29 -2.02
CA ASN A 7 10.88 1.88 -2.36
C ASN A 7 10.17 0.92 -1.43
N LYS A 8 9.72 1.40 -0.29
CA LYS A 8 9.11 0.53 0.70
C LYS A 8 8.19 1.33 1.60
N LEU A 9 7.04 0.75 1.91
CA LEU A 9 6.12 1.28 2.89
C LEU A 9 5.98 0.26 4.02
N SER A 10 6.06 0.73 5.24
CA SER A 10 5.91 -0.14 6.41
C SER A 10 5.02 0.54 7.43
N PRO A 11 4.33 -0.25 8.26
CA PRO A 11 3.51 0.37 9.30
C PRO A 11 4.40 1.08 10.32
N ARG A 12 3.89 2.18 10.84
CA ARG A 12 4.61 2.93 11.86
C ARG A 12 4.71 2.11 13.15
N SER A 13 3.67 1.37 13.44
CA SER A 13 3.65 0.50 14.60
C SER A 13 2.70 -0.64 14.30
N GLY A 14 2.89 -1.75 14.96
CA GLY A 14 2.09 -2.93 14.68
C GLY A 14 2.52 -3.59 13.39
N THR A 15 1.62 -4.32 12.76
CA THR A 15 1.93 -5.15 11.61
C THR A 15 1.01 -4.92 10.41
N THR A 16 0.11 -3.93 10.49
CA THR A 16 -0.87 -3.71 9.43
C THR A 16 -0.64 -2.37 8.76
N VAL A 17 -0.55 -2.38 7.43
CA VAL A 17 -0.54 -1.17 6.62
C VAL A 17 -1.90 -1.07 5.95
N THR A 18 -2.62 0.00 6.22
CA THR A 18 -3.94 0.23 5.64
C THR A 18 -3.85 1.25 4.52
N ILE A 19 -4.39 0.91 3.37
CA ILE A 19 -4.44 1.79 2.20
C ILE A 19 -5.90 2.14 1.96
N GLY A 20 -6.22 3.40 2.14
CA GLY A 20 -7.56 3.90 1.83
C GLY A 20 -8.56 3.65 2.94
N ASP A 21 -9.79 4.03 2.67
CA ASP A 21 -10.90 3.89 3.60
C ASP A 21 -12.04 3.16 2.91
N SER A 22 -13.08 2.85 3.69
CA SER A 22 -14.26 2.20 3.16
C SER A 22 -14.84 3.02 2.00
N GLY A 23 -15.11 2.36 0.90
CA GLY A 23 -15.64 3.01 -0.29
C GLY A 23 -14.59 3.51 -1.25
N ASP A 24 -13.34 3.55 -0.84
CA ASP A 24 -12.26 3.97 -1.73
C ASP A 24 -11.87 2.85 -2.68
N THR A 25 -11.26 3.23 -3.77
CA THR A 25 -10.71 2.28 -4.74
C THR A 25 -9.19 2.35 -4.67
N VAL A 26 -8.54 1.21 -4.52
CA VAL A 26 -7.09 1.12 -4.60
C VAL A 26 -6.73 0.54 -5.96
N ASN A 27 -6.08 1.34 -6.78
CA ASN A 27 -5.72 0.95 -8.14
C ASN A 27 -4.23 0.59 -8.19
N ILE A 28 -3.94 -0.68 -8.43
CA ILE A 28 -2.57 -1.18 -8.50
C ILE A 28 -2.22 -1.36 -9.97
N VAL A 29 -1.28 -0.57 -10.45
CA VAL A 29 -0.77 -0.66 -11.82
C VAL A 29 0.53 -1.41 -11.78
N GLY A 30 0.60 -2.50 -12.56
CA GLY A 30 1.77 -3.36 -12.55
C GLY A 30 1.44 -4.71 -11.96
N THR A 31 2.46 -5.39 -11.50
CA THR A 31 2.31 -6.74 -10.96
C THR A 31 2.19 -6.68 -9.44
N LEU A 32 1.13 -7.25 -8.92
CA LEU A 32 0.95 -7.40 -7.47
C LEU A 32 1.61 -8.69 -7.02
N GLN A 33 2.51 -8.56 -6.07
CA GLN A 33 3.27 -9.70 -5.58
C GLN A 33 3.05 -9.86 -4.07
N ASN A 34 2.83 -11.08 -3.65
CA ASN A 34 2.71 -11.41 -2.24
C ASN A 34 3.83 -12.38 -1.87
N ASN A 35 4.81 -11.91 -1.11
CA ASN A 35 5.93 -12.72 -0.66
C ASN A 35 5.65 -13.43 0.65
N GLY A 36 4.59 -13.06 1.31
CA GLY A 36 4.24 -13.67 2.58
C GLY A 36 3.53 -14.99 2.40
N SER A 37 3.19 -15.60 3.48
CA SER A 37 2.46 -16.86 3.52
C SER A 37 1.07 -16.66 4.10
#